data_129625d42b857c808b2e69919e3e792f
#
_entry.id   129625d42b857c808b2e69919e3e792f
#
_cell.length_a   1.000
_cell.length_b   1.000
_cell.length_c   1.000
_cell.angle_alpha   90.00
_cell.angle_beta   90.00
_cell.angle_gamma   90.00
#
_symmetry.space_group_name_H-M   'P 1'
#
loop_
_entity.id
_entity.type
_entity.pdbx_description
1 polymer ?
#
loop_
_entity_poly.entity_id
_entity_poly.type
_entity_poly.pdbx_seq_one_letter_code
_entity_poly.pdbx_strand_id
1 'polypeptide(L)' 'MGNTTYSTQVMIADVCRKYRQLESTRLAALREGAAAEYAKVRAQQDVLADLLDRWNVSIEDAGIDYNKLDL' A
#
# COMPACT_ATOMS: atom_id res chain seq x y z
N MET A 1 18.97 13.14 16.84
CA MET A 1 17.62 12.89 16.34
C MET A 1 17.53 11.78 15.30
N GLY A 2 18.56 10.95 15.23
CA GLY A 2 18.56 9.81 14.33
C GLY A 2 17.40 8.83 14.56
N ASN A 3 16.92 8.76 15.80
CA ASN A 3 15.83 7.85 16.14
C ASN A 3 14.52 8.22 15.47
N THR A 4 14.24 9.52 15.32
CA THR A 4 13.02 9.97 14.67
C THR A 4 13.01 9.58 13.19
N THR A 5 14.13 9.77 12.52
CA THR A 5 14.27 9.40 11.11
C THR A 5 14.12 7.90 10.93
N TYR A 6 14.78 7.14 11.80
CA TYR A 6 14.69 5.68 11.74
C TYR A 6 13.26 5.20 11.93
N SER A 7 12.56 5.75 12.92
CA SER A 7 11.17 5.38 13.20
C SER A 7 10.27 5.71 12.02
N THR A 8 10.48 6.85 11.38
CA THR A 8 9.71 7.24 10.20
C THR A 8 9.93 6.25 9.06
N GLN A 9 11.19 5.86 8.83
CA GLN A 9 11.50 4.88 7.79
C GLN A 9 10.84 3.54 8.05
N VAL A 10 10.83 3.10 9.30
CA VAL A 10 10.16 1.85 9.66
C VAL A 10 8.65 1.95 9.40
N MET A 11 8.04 3.08 9.75
CA MET A 11 6.62 3.30 9.50
C MET A 11 6.32 3.30 8.00
N ILE A 12 7.13 3.96 7.21
CA ILE A 12 6.96 4.00 5.76
C ILE A 12 7.04 2.58 5.19
N ALA A 13 8.05 1.81 5.61
CA ALA A 13 8.21 0.44 5.13
C ALA A 13 7.01 -0.43 5.49
N ASP A 14 6.47 -0.24 6.69
CA ASP A 14 5.32 -0.98 7.16
C ASP A 14 4.07 -0.64 6.35
N VAL A 15 3.84 0.64 6.10
CA VAL A 15 2.72 1.10 5.29
C VAL A 15 2.84 0.59 3.86
N CYS A 16 4.03 0.61 3.29
CA CYS A 16 4.27 0.09 1.94
C CYS A 16 3.96 -1.40 1.84
N ARG A 17 4.38 -2.17 2.86
CA ARG A 17 4.10 -3.59 2.92
C ARG A 17 2.59 -3.84 2.98
N LYS A 18 1.90 -3.08 3.80
CA LYS A 18 0.46 -3.19 3.94
C LYS A 18 -0.25 -2.86 2.63
N TYR A 19 0.20 -1.80 1.97
CA TYR A 19 -0.35 -1.40 0.68
C TYR A 19 -0.20 -2.53 -0.35
N ARG A 20 0.97 -3.16 -0.40
CA ARG A 20 1.19 -4.26 -1.34
C ARG A 20 0.31 -5.47 -1.04
N GLN A 21 0.11 -5.78 0.22
CA GLN A 21 -0.78 -6.86 0.62
C GLN A 21 -2.22 -6.57 0.18
N LEU A 22 -2.66 -5.33 0.38
CA LEU A 22 -4.00 -4.91 -0.03
C LEU A 22 -4.14 -4.94 -1.56
N GLU A 23 -3.08 -4.62 -2.28
CA GLU A 23 -3.11 -4.66 -3.74
C GLU A 23 -3.37 -6.08 -4.25
N SER A 24 -2.68 -7.07 -3.68
CA SER A 24 -2.93 -8.46 -4.03
C SER A 24 -4.37 -8.87 -3.73
N THR A 25 -4.88 -8.48 -2.58
CA THR A 25 -6.24 -8.79 -2.18
C THR A 25 -7.25 -8.12 -3.11
N ARG A 26 -6.99 -6.87 -3.48
CA ARG A 26 -7.85 -6.12 -4.39
C ARG A 26 -7.94 -6.80 -5.75
N LEU A 27 -6.80 -7.23 -6.28
CA LEU A 27 -6.76 -7.88 -7.60
C LEU A 27 -7.45 -9.24 -7.56
N ALA A 28 -7.31 -9.97 -6.46
CA ALA A 28 -8.01 -11.24 -6.29
C ALA A 28 -9.53 -11.01 -6.25
N ALA A 29 -9.98 -9.99 -5.53
CA ALA A 29 -11.40 -9.65 -5.47
C ALA A 29 -11.93 -9.27 -6.84
N LEU A 30 -11.15 -8.54 -7.63
CA LEU A 30 -11.52 -8.15 -8.99
C LEU A 30 -11.70 -9.38 -9.87
N ARG A 31 -10.78 -10.34 -9.79
CA ARG A 31 -10.86 -11.57 -10.60
C ARG A 31 -12.07 -12.42 -10.21
N GLU A 32 -12.41 -12.42 -8.94
CA GLU A 32 -13.53 -13.21 -8.43
C GLU A 32 -14.88 -12.51 -8.60
N GLY A 33 -14.87 -11.25 -9.01
CA GLY A 33 -16.10 -10.48 -9.13
C GLY A 33 -16.70 -10.09 -7.79
N ALA A 34 -15.89 -10.06 -6.73
CA ALA A 34 -16.34 -9.71 -5.38
C ALA A 34 -16.36 -8.19 -5.22
N ALA A 35 -17.39 -7.53 -5.72
CA ALA A 35 -17.45 -6.08 -5.79
C ALA A 35 -17.37 -5.40 -4.42
N ALA A 36 -18.06 -5.96 -3.43
CA ALA A 36 -18.05 -5.37 -2.08
C ALA A 36 -16.66 -5.46 -1.45
N GLU A 37 -16.00 -6.59 -1.60
CA GLU A 37 -14.64 -6.78 -1.09
C GLU A 37 -13.67 -5.85 -1.81
N TYR A 38 -13.80 -5.73 -3.12
CA TYR A 38 -12.97 -4.83 -3.93
C TYR A 38 -13.08 -3.40 -3.42
N ALA A 39 -14.30 -2.91 -3.22
CA ALA A 39 -14.54 -1.55 -2.77
C ALA A 39 -13.95 -1.32 -1.36
N LYS A 40 -14.09 -2.30 -0.47
CA LYS A 40 -13.55 -2.21 0.88
C LYS A 40 -12.03 -2.11 0.87
N VAL A 41 -11.39 -2.98 0.11
CA VAL A 41 -9.92 -2.98 0.03
C VAL A 41 -9.43 -1.70 -0.62
N ARG A 42 -10.11 -1.24 -1.66
CA ARG A 42 -9.73 0.00 -2.34
C ARG A 42 -9.79 1.19 -1.38
N ALA A 43 -10.82 1.26 -0.54
CA ALA A 43 -10.92 2.33 0.44
C ALA A 43 -9.75 2.29 1.42
N GLN A 44 -9.33 1.11 1.85
CA GLN A 44 -8.17 0.96 2.73
C GLN A 44 -6.89 1.42 2.04
N GLN A 45 -6.72 1.07 0.76
CA GLN A 45 -5.56 1.51 0.00
C GLN A 45 -5.53 3.03 -0.17
N ASP A 46 -6.68 3.66 -0.37
CA ASP A 46 -6.76 5.12 -0.51
C ASP A 46 -6.25 5.81 0.76
N VAL A 47 -6.57 5.29 1.93
CA VAL A 47 -6.07 5.83 3.20
C VAL A 47 -4.55 5.73 3.27
N LEU A 48 -4.00 4.57 2.91
CA LEU A 48 -2.55 4.37 2.93
C LEU A 48 -1.83 5.22 1.89
N ALA A 49 -2.43 5.36 0.71
CA ALA A 49 -1.87 6.20 -0.34
C ALA A 49 -1.81 7.66 0.09
N ASP A 50 -2.85 8.15 0.77
CA ASP A 50 -2.88 9.50 1.30
C ASP A 50 -1.78 9.70 2.34
N LEU A 51 -1.58 8.71 3.19
CA LEU A 51 -0.54 8.77 4.21
C LEU A 51 0.85 8.81 3.60
N LEU A 52 1.10 8.00 2.57
CA LEU A 52 2.37 8.01 1.85
C LEU A 52 2.60 9.37 1.17
N ASP A 53 1.54 9.95 0.61
CA ASP A 53 1.63 11.26 -0.03
C ASP A 53 2.01 12.35 0.97
N ARG A 54 1.48 12.28 2.19
CA ARG A 54 1.84 13.23 3.25
C ARG A 54 3.31 13.14 3.64
N TRP A 55 3.92 11.98 3.46
CA TRP A 55 5.34 11.78 3.72
C TRP A 55 6.20 12.07 2.48
N ASN A 56 5.59 12.55 1.41
CA ASN A 56 6.26 12.79 0.13
C ASN A 56 6.90 11.51 -0.44
N VAL A 57 6.25 10.38 -0.21
CA VAL A 57 6.70 9.09 -0.74
C VAL A 57 5.71 8.68 -1.82
N SER A 58 6.18 8.58 -3.06
CA SER A 58 5.34 8.05 -4.13
C SER A 58 5.23 6.54 -3.99
N ILE A 59 4.20 5.97 -4.57
CA ILE A 59 4.01 4.52 -4.56
C ILE A 59 5.21 3.82 -5.20
N GLU A 60 5.76 4.40 -6.25
CA GLU A 60 6.94 3.86 -6.93
C GLU A 60 8.18 3.95 -6.05
N ASP A 61 8.39 5.11 -5.40
CA ASP A 61 9.51 5.30 -4.50
C ASP A 61 9.42 4.39 -3.27
N ALA A 62 8.20 4.01 -2.91
CA ALA A 62 7.98 3.10 -1.80
C ALA A 62 8.35 1.65 -2.14
N GLY A 63 8.85 1.40 -3.35
CA GLY A 63 9.25 0.08 -3.77
C GLY A 63 8.09 -0.82 -4.16
N ILE A 64 6.95 -0.25 -4.47
CA ILE A 64 5.80 -1.01 -4.95
C ILE A 64 5.99 -1.21 -6.45
N ASP A 65 6.36 -2.42 -6.82
CA ASP A 65 6.57 -2.77 -8.22
C ASP A 65 5.45 -3.69 -8.67
N TYR A 66 4.55 -3.13 -9.45
CA TYR A 66 3.39 -3.88 -9.92
C TYR A 66 3.76 -5.04 -10.82
N ASN A 67 4.91 -4.98 -11.46
CA ASN A 67 5.39 -6.07 -12.32
C ASN A 67 5.84 -7.27 -11.51
N LYS A 68 6.17 -7.05 -10.24
CA LYS A 68 6.62 -8.10 -9.33
C LYS A 68 5.53 -8.60 -8.42
N LEU A 69 4.33 -8.01 -8.49
CA LEU A 69 3.21 -8.52 -7.73
C LEU A 69 2.84 -9.89 -8.25
N ASP A 70 2.65 -10.81 -7.33
CA ASP A 70 2.29 -12.17 -7.67
C ASP A 70 0.80 -12.22 -7.99
N LEU A 71 0.49 -12.08 -9.24
CA LEU A 71 -0.88 -12.10 -9.73
C LEU A 71 -1.25 -13.48 -10.27
#